data_99c7c96203c8ce8f50f8638b559040b8
#
_entry.id   99c7c96203c8ce8f50f8638b559040b8
#
_cell.length_a   1.000
_cell.length_b   1.000
_cell.length_c   1.000
_cell.angle_alpha   90.00
_cell.angle_beta   90.00
_cell.angle_gamma   90.00
#
_symmetry.space_group_name_H-M   'P 1'
#
loop_
_entity.id
_entity.type
_entity.pdbx_description
1 polymer ?
#
loop_
_entity_poly.entity_id
_entity_poly.type
_entity_poly.pdbx_seq_one_letter_code
_entity_poly.pdbx_strand_id
1 'polypeptide(L)'
;IFDHYKVRPRIQYTVQQDQTILAMVSGGLGISVMEELMLYKCAYPLAASTLPKVFHRDIGICVKDKNALSHSTQAFIDHTRHWVLQNFPEGWNAPKPHER
;
A
#
# COMPACT_ATOMS: atom_id res chain seq x y z
N ILE A 1 7.92 -5.52 -11.19
CA ILE A 1 8.33 -4.15 -11.54
C ILE A 1 9.72 -4.16 -12.16
N PHE A 2 10.74 -4.60 -11.46
CA PHE A 2 12.14 -4.57 -11.93
C PHE A 2 12.34 -5.35 -13.22
N ASP A 3 11.75 -6.54 -13.35
CA ASP A 3 11.80 -7.35 -14.58
C ASP A 3 11.16 -6.62 -15.77
N HIS A 4 10.05 -5.91 -15.54
CA HIS A 4 9.39 -5.12 -16.57
C HIS A 4 10.30 -4.03 -17.15
N TYR A 5 11.05 -3.35 -16.28
CA TYR A 5 11.99 -2.31 -16.69
C TYR A 5 13.39 -2.86 -17.03
N LYS A 6 13.60 -4.17 -16.94
CA LYS A 6 14.90 -4.82 -17.15
C LYS A 6 16.02 -4.22 -16.29
N VAL A 7 15.66 -3.79 -15.09
CA VAL A 7 16.57 -3.19 -14.11
C VAL A 7 16.93 -4.24 -13.06
N ARG A 8 18.21 -4.32 -12.71
CA ARG A 8 18.70 -5.13 -11.58
C ARG A 8 19.04 -4.21 -10.42
N PRO A 9 18.19 -4.12 -9.39
CA PRO A 9 18.47 -3.26 -8.25
C PRO A 9 19.63 -3.84 -7.43
N ARG A 10 20.46 -2.97 -6.86
CA ARG A 10 21.42 -3.36 -5.84
C ARG A 10 20.71 -3.39 -4.49
N ILE A 11 20.26 -4.56 -4.08
CA ILE A 11 19.60 -4.75 -2.79
C ILE A 11 20.64 -4.81 -1.70
N GLN A 12 20.62 -3.84 -0.78
CA GLN A 12 21.51 -3.80 0.38
C GLN A 12 20.83 -4.36 1.64
N TYR A 13 19.52 -4.14 1.77
CA TYR A 13 18.75 -4.54 2.95
C TYR A 13 17.47 -5.22 2.50
N THR A 14 17.07 -6.26 3.21
CA THR A 14 15.76 -6.91 3.06
C THR A 14 15.05 -6.86 4.41
N VAL A 15 13.87 -6.24 4.44
CA VAL A 15 13.08 -6.01 5.64
C VAL A 15 11.67 -6.46 5.40
N GLN A 16 11.05 -7.10 6.38
CA GLN A 16 9.68 -7.62 6.26
C GLN A 16 8.60 -6.62 6.68
N GLN A 17 8.96 -5.61 7.48
CA GLN A 17 8.01 -4.63 8.00
C GLN A 17 8.08 -3.33 7.20
N ASP A 18 6.96 -2.94 6.61
CA ASP A 18 6.85 -1.72 5.78
C ASP A 18 7.23 -0.46 6.54
N GLN A 19 6.84 -0.32 7.81
CA GLN A 19 7.19 0.84 8.64
C GLN A 19 8.70 0.97 8.85
N THR A 20 9.40 -0.15 8.98
CA THR A 20 10.87 -0.16 9.09
C THR A 20 11.51 0.30 7.79
N ILE A 21 10.97 -0.12 6.63
CA ILE A 21 11.46 0.34 5.32
C ILE A 21 11.29 1.86 5.20
N LEU A 22 10.12 2.40 5.58
CA LEU A 22 9.86 3.85 5.54
C LEU A 22 10.82 4.63 6.43
N ALA A 23 11.10 4.13 7.64
CA ALA A 23 12.06 4.74 8.54
C ALA A 23 13.49 4.73 7.98
N MET A 24 13.91 3.61 7.36
CA MET A 24 15.23 3.48 6.74
C MET A 24 15.40 4.44 5.56
N VAL A 25 14.38 4.55 4.69
CA VAL A 25 14.40 5.51 3.58
C VAL A 25 14.45 6.94 4.09
N SER A 26 13.64 7.27 5.09
CA SER A 26 13.67 8.59 5.74
C SER A 26 15.01 8.89 6.39
N GLY A 27 15.72 7.88 6.91
CA GLY A 27 17.06 7.98 7.44
C GLY A 27 18.17 8.06 6.39
N GLY A 28 17.83 8.05 5.10
CA GLY A 28 18.80 8.18 4.01
C GLY A 28 19.58 6.92 3.67
N LEU A 29 19.11 5.73 4.11
CA LEU A 29 19.80 4.46 3.85
C LEU A 29 19.61 3.95 2.41
N GLY A 30 18.71 4.56 1.64
CA GLY A 30 18.46 4.21 0.26
C GLY A 30 17.05 4.58 -0.20
N ILE A 31 16.61 3.91 -1.26
CA ILE A 31 15.28 4.06 -1.84
C ILE A 31 14.53 2.74 -1.77
N SER A 32 13.21 2.79 -1.80
CA SER A 32 12.35 1.61 -1.89
C SER A 32 11.23 1.81 -2.92
N VAL A 33 10.74 0.71 -3.47
CA VAL A 33 9.53 0.69 -4.29
C VAL A 33 8.46 -0.03 -3.47
N MET A 34 7.35 0.64 -3.21
CA MET A 34 6.27 0.10 -2.40
C MET A 34 4.91 0.64 -2.85
N GLU A 35 3.85 0.10 -2.29
CA GLU A 35 2.51 0.57 -2.57
C GLU A 35 2.28 1.95 -1.97
N GLU A 36 1.62 2.79 -2.72
CA GLU A 36 1.29 4.16 -2.28
C GLU A 36 0.42 4.20 -1.03
N LEU A 37 -0.39 3.16 -0.79
CA LEU A 37 -1.18 3.02 0.44
C LEU A 37 -0.29 3.08 1.70
N MET A 38 0.96 2.65 1.63
CA MET A 38 1.89 2.72 2.76
C MET A 38 2.28 4.15 3.13
N LEU A 39 2.12 5.10 2.20
CA LEU A 39 2.37 6.52 2.44
C LEU A 39 1.17 7.24 3.09
N TYR A 40 0.00 6.58 3.11
CA TYR A 40 -1.19 7.15 3.74
C TYR A 40 -0.96 7.34 5.25
N LYS A 41 -1.07 8.58 5.72
CA LYS A 41 -0.76 8.97 7.11
C LYS A 41 0.64 8.56 7.59
N CYS A 42 1.61 8.47 6.66
CA CYS A 42 2.99 8.21 7.02
C CYS A 42 3.54 9.35 7.87
N ALA A 43 4.14 8.99 9.01
CA ALA A 43 4.72 9.96 9.95
C ALA A 43 6.15 10.39 9.57
N TYR A 44 6.78 9.69 8.61
CA TYR A 44 8.16 9.98 8.22
C TYR A 44 8.21 11.02 7.10
N PRO A 45 9.16 11.97 7.14
CA PRO A 45 9.41 12.89 6.03
C PRO A 45 10.04 12.13 4.85
N LEU A 46 9.24 11.93 3.79
CA LEU A 46 9.63 11.18 2.61
C LEU A 46 9.31 11.97 1.34
N ALA A 47 10.19 11.86 0.35
CA ALA A 47 9.89 12.23 -1.02
C ALA A 47 9.44 10.98 -1.79
N ALA A 48 8.35 11.08 -2.52
CA ALA A 48 7.82 9.99 -3.34
C ALA A 48 7.64 10.44 -4.80
N SER A 49 7.88 9.51 -5.72
CA SER A 49 7.65 9.68 -7.14
C SER A 49 6.91 8.45 -7.67
N THR A 50 6.02 8.66 -8.64
CA THR A 50 5.30 7.58 -9.29
C THR A 50 6.16 6.94 -10.40
N LEU A 51 5.93 5.65 -10.62
CA LEU A 51 6.52 4.97 -11.78
C LEU A 51 5.79 5.37 -13.07
N PRO A 52 6.47 5.40 -14.24
CA PRO A 52 5.84 5.72 -15.51
C PRO A 52 4.68 4.80 -15.87
N LYS A 53 4.77 3.52 -15.48
CA LYS A 53 3.68 2.55 -15.60
C LYS A 53 3.07 2.28 -14.24
N VAL A 54 1.75 2.31 -14.17
CA VAL A 54 1.01 1.95 -12.96
C VAL A 54 1.00 0.43 -12.79
N PHE A 55 1.39 -0.02 -11.60
CA PHE A 55 1.28 -1.40 -11.16
C PHE A 55 0.26 -1.45 -10.03
N HIS A 56 -0.67 -2.38 -10.10
CA HIS A 56 -1.72 -2.54 -9.12
C HIS A 56 -1.49 -3.78 -8.26
N ARG A 57 -1.93 -3.70 -7.03
CA ARG A 57 -2.07 -4.82 -6.11
C ARG A 57 -3.46 -4.75 -5.50
N ASP A 58 -4.23 -5.83 -5.66
CA ASP A 58 -5.56 -5.92 -5.08
C ASP A 58 -5.47 -6.42 -3.64
N ILE A 59 -6.16 -5.72 -2.75
CA ILE A 59 -6.33 -6.10 -1.35
C ILE A 59 -7.78 -6.52 -1.15
N GLY A 60 -7.99 -7.69 -0.57
CA GLY A 60 -9.32 -8.24 -0.39
C GLY A 60 -9.50 -8.92 0.96
N ILE A 61 -10.76 -9.16 1.30
CA ILE A 61 -11.16 -9.94 2.48
C ILE A 61 -11.40 -11.38 2.04
N CYS A 62 -10.65 -12.32 2.64
CA CYS A 62 -10.81 -13.74 2.40
C CYS A 62 -11.64 -14.38 3.51
N VAL A 63 -12.62 -15.17 3.13
CA VAL A 63 -13.43 -15.97 4.06
C VAL A 63 -13.45 -17.42 3.61
N LYS A 64 -13.52 -18.36 4.56
CA LYS A 64 -13.52 -19.80 4.25
C LYS A 64 -14.79 -20.21 3.51
N ASP A 65 -15.93 -19.75 3.95
CA ASP A 65 -17.24 -20.01 3.35
C ASP A 65 -18.15 -18.79 3.51
N LYS A 66 -18.62 -18.25 2.40
CA LYS A 66 -19.51 -17.09 2.40
C LYS A 66 -20.89 -17.38 3.02
N ASN A 67 -21.35 -18.64 2.97
CA ASN A 67 -22.66 -19.04 3.46
C ASN A 67 -22.66 -19.39 4.95
N ALA A 68 -21.48 -19.54 5.57
CA ALA A 68 -21.29 -19.92 6.95
C ALA A 68 -20.69 -18.79 7.81
N LEU A 69 -20.90 -17.54 7.42
CA LEU A 69 -20.42 -16.40 8.19
C LEU A 69 -21.26 -16.15 9.44
N SER A 70 -20.61 -15.90 10.57
CA SER A 70 -21.30 -15.39 11.75
C SER A 70 -21.85 -13.98 11.51
N HIS A 71 -22.86 -13.57 12.27
CA HIS A 71 -23.43 -12.22 12.17
C HIS A 71 -22.37 -11.13 12.41
N SER A 72 -21.46 -11.35 13.37
CA SER A 72 -20.36 -10.41 13.66
C SER A 72 -19.35 -10.32 12.52
N THR A 73 -19.02 -11.43 11.88
CA THR A 73 -18.14 -11.44 10.71
C THR A 73 -18.77 -10.70 9.54
N GLN A 74 -20.05 -10.96 9.27
CA GLN A 74 -20.77 -10.24 8.22
C GLN A 74 -20.85 -8.74 8.49
N ALA A 75 -21.18 -8.35 9.73
CA ALA A 75 -21.23 -6.94 10.14
C ALA A 75 -19.85 -6.25 9.98
N PHE A 76 -18.75 -6.93 10.31
CA PHE A 76 -17.41 -6.41 10.10
C PHE A 76 -17.09 -6.19 8.62
N ILE A 77 -17.43 -7.15 7.76
CA ILE A 77 -17.23 -7.04 6.32
C ILE A 77 -18.00 -5.86 5.76
N ASP A 78 -19.28 -5.72 6.14
CA ASP A 78 -20.15 -4.65 5.66
C ASP A 78 -19.67 -3.29 6.15
N HIS A 79 -19.24 -3.19 7.40
CA HIS A 79 -18.63 -1.99 7.96
C HIS A 79 -17.35 -1.61 7.21
N THR A 80 -16.47 -2.57 6.97
CA THR A 80 -15.21 -2.35 6.24
C THR A 80 -15.47 -1.83 4.83
N ARG A 81 -16.41 -2.45 4.10
CA ARG A 81 -16.81 -1.99 2.77
C ARG A 81 -17.35 -0.57 2.79
N HIS A 82 -18.24 -0.28 3.73
CA HIS A 82 -18.81 1.05 3.90
C HIS A 82 -17.73 2.08 4.20
N TRP A 83 -16.82 1.78 5.12
CA TRP A 83 -15.70 2.65 5.46
C TRP A 83 -14.79 2.93 4.26
N VAL A 84 -14.45 1.91 3.48
CA VAL A 84 -13.65 2.07 2.26
C VAL A 84 -14.35 2.97 1.25
N LEU A 85 -15.63 2.76 0.99
CA LEU A 85 -16.40 3.59 0.06
C LEU A 85 -16.53 5.05 0.52
N GLN A 86 -16.63 5.30 1.83
CA GLN A 86 -16.68 6.66 2.38
C GLN A 86 -15.34 7.38 2.28
N ASN A 87 -14.23 6.67 2.50
CA ASN A 87 -12.90 7.28 2.53
C ASN A 87 -12.21 7.28 1.17
N PHE A 88 -12.61 6.37 0.27
CA PHE A 88 -12.04 6.19 -1.07
C PHE A 88 -13.16 5.92 -2.09
N PRO A 89 -14.04 6.90 -2.39
CA PRO A 89 -15.24 6.71 -3.22
C PRO A 89 -14.91 6.30 -4.67
N GLU A 90 -13.75 6.68 -5.18
CA GLU A 90 -13.27 6.32 -6.51
C GLU A 90 -12.26 5.15 -6.48
N GLY A 91 -12.27 4.36 -5.40
CA GLY A 91 -11.22 3.43 -5.06
C GLY A 91 -10.01 4.16 -4.47
N TRP A 92 -8.92 3.43 -4.19
CA TRP A 92 -7.67 4.06 -3.83
C TRP A 92 -7.05 4.71 -5.08
N ASN A 93 -7.57 5.87 -5.46
CA ASN A 93 -6.85 6.78 -6.34
C ASN A 93 -5.90 7.55 -5.44
N ALA A 94 -4.65 7.14 -5.52
CA ALA A 94 -3.60 7.71 -4.74
C ALA A 94 -3.63 9.24 -4.79
N PRO A 95 -3.57 9.93 -3.65
CA PRO A 95 -3.31 11.36 -3.66
C PRO A 95 -2.03 11.58 -4.46
N LYS A 96 -2.13 12.41 -5.51
CA LYS A 96 -0.96 12.80 -6.29
C LYS A 96 0.15 13.17 -5.30
N PRO A 97 1.40 12.73 -5.50
CA PRO A 97 2.50 13.11 -4.65
C PRO A 97 2.42 14.62 -4.46
N HIS A 98 2.26 15.07 -3.25
CA HIS A 98 2.28 16.49 -2.99
C HIS A 98 3.63 16.99 -3.46
N GLU A 99 3.59 17.81 -4.49
CA GLU A 99 4.68 18.73 -4.80
C GLU A 99 4.93 19.54 -3.52
N ARG A 100 5.90 19.08 -2.76
CA ARG A 100 6.45 19.82 -1.63
C ARG A 100 7.72 20.50 -2.05
#